data_5069c9077db41c5e78d1d06157b7726e
#
_entry.id   5069c9077db41c5e78d1d06157b7726e
#
_cell.length_a   1.000
_cell.length_b   1.000
_cell.length_c   1.000
_cell.angle_alpha   90.00
_cell.angle_beta   90.00
_cell.angle_gamma   90.00
#
_symmetry.space_group_name_H-M   'P 1'
#
loop_
_entity.id
_entity.type
_entity.pdbx_description
1 polymer ?
#
loop_
_entity_poly.entity_id
_entity_poly.type
_entity_poly.pdbx_seq_one_letter_code
_entity_poly.pdbx_strand_id
1 'polypeptide(L)'
;MNCNPVTIGEAVGAAWKRMVQVLFRPFDLTKWITWGFCIWVISCSSGGSGSGNFPTGKMSPSGSVHSDGAEGFWSKLDQLFNGTDGSFFDRMCRIFHWEPATVTLVLSLIAVLVLFCIAIAAVMLWLRGRFEFMWLHNTVRNCAEIKAPWREYRREGNSFFKGWFLISLTLVLASLFLAVLSLIPVYRWIKASAAAHEALPFHFQELLIGGAVYVLAIVLIGLYLWLAGTFVPPIMYRRRCGFSEGLHLFNQFLRQAPGQFIKFILMHTLIFLLFGIAIVSAVCLTCCILAIPLMIPFVGTVVLLPIHVFDRYFSLEFLARLTPEFDLFPPPEPVAGPAMAEPPLIEEATQDQQEEK
;
A
#
# COMPACT_ATOMS: atom_id res chain seq x y z
N MET A 1 -27.57 -5.43 -2.32
CA MET A 1 -26.57 -6.19 -3.12
C MET A 1 -26.37 -7.52 -2.44
N ASN A 2 -26.51 -8.64 -3.15
CA ASN A 2 -26.31 -9.96 -2.56
C ASN A 2 -24.85 -10.37 -2.72
N CYS A 3 -24.16 -10.61 -1.61
CA CYS A 3 -22.82 -11.18 -1.63
C CYS A 3 -22.90 -12.70 -1.72
N ASN A 4 -22.24 -13.29 -2.71
CA ASN A 4 -22.20 -14.73 -2.89
C ASN A 4 -21.11 -15.36 -2.00
N PRO A 5 -21.30 -16.62 -1.55
CA PRO A 5 -20.22 -17.35 -0.89
C PRO A 5 -19.09 -17.62 -1.90
N VAL A 6 -17.88 -17.15 -1.58
CA VAL A 6 -16.72 -17.29 -2.45
C VAL A 6 -15.96 -18.58 -2.14
N THR A 7 -15.74 -19.41 -3.17
CA THR A 7 -14.80 -20.54 -3.11
C THR A 7 -13.39 -20.01 -3.36
N ILE A 8 -12.65 -19.73 -2.28
CA ILE A 8 -11.33 -19.05 -2.36
C ILE A 8 -10.32 -19.85 -3.18
N GLY A 9 -10.33 -21.19 -3.10
CA GLY A 9 -9.45 -22.03 -3.90
C GLY A 9 -9.61 -21.83 -5.41
N GLU A 10 -10.85 -21.65 -5.88
CA GLU A 10 -11.13 -21.35 -7.28
C GLU A 10 -10.62 -19.95 -7.67
N ALA A 11 -10.76 -18.96 -6.78
CA ALA A 11 -10.23 -17.62 -7.01
C ALA A 11 -8.70 -17.63 -7.17
N VAL A 12 -8.00 -18.39 -6.31
CA VAL A 12 -6.55 -18.60 -6.39
C VAL A 12 -6.16 -19.28 -7.70
N GLY A 13 -6.86 -20.37 -8.07
CA GLY A 13 -6.59 -21.10 -9.31
C GLY A 13 -6.82 -20.25 -10.57
N ALA A 14 -7.88 -19.45 -10.59
CA ALA A 14 -8.16 -18.53 -11.69
C ALA A 14 -7.13 -17.42 -11.79
N ALA A 15 -6.76 -16.81 -10.67
CA ALA A 15 -5.72 -15.78 -10.61
C ALA A 15 -4.37 -16.30 -11.10
N TRP A 16 -3.99 -17.52 -10.71
CA TRP A 16 -2.77 -18.18 -11.18
C TRP A 16 -2.78 -18.42 -12.69
N LYS A 17 -3.85 -18.98 -13.21
CA LYS A 17 -3.99 -19.22 -14.66
C LYS A 17 -3.88 -17.91 -15.46
N ARG A 18 -4.57 -16.85 -14.99
CA ARG A 18 -4.52 -15.53 -15.63
C ARG A 18 -3.13 -14.93 -15.59
N MET A 19 -2.48 -14.96 -14.46
CA MET A 19 -1.11 -14.46 -14.32
C MET A 19 -0.17 -15.15 -15.30
N VAL A 20 -0.20 -16.48 -15.39
CA VAL A 20 0.63 -17.25 -16.32
C VAL A 20 0.31 -16.92 -17.77
N GLN A 21 -0.97 -16.83 -18.13
CA GLN A 21 -1.39 -16.47 -19.49
C GLN A 21 -0.92 -15.09 -19.89
N VAL A 22 -1.08 -14.10 -19.01
CA VAL A 22 -0.83 -12.70 -19.34
C VAL A 22 0.65 -12.35 -19.36
N LEU A 23 1.45 -12.96 -18.49
CA LEU A 23 2.88 -12.65 -18.40
C LEU A 23 3.76 -13.50 -19.32
N PHE A 24 3.37 -14.75 -19.54
CA PHE A 24 4.23 -15.73 -20.20
C PHE A 24 3.71 -16.18 -21.59
N ARG A 25 2.46 -15.83 -21.95
CA ARG A 25 1.83 -16.27 -23.22
C ARG A 25 1.04 -15.17 -23.93
N PRO A 26 1.65 -14.38 -24.82
CA PRO A 26 3.08 -14.33 -25.19
C PRO A 26 3.91 -13.54 -24.16
N PHE A 27 5.20 -13.85 -24.07
CA PHE A 27 6.15 -13.06 -23.28
C PHE A 27 6.43 -11.74 -24.00
N ASP A 28 6.16 -10.62 -23.33
CA ASP A 28 6.38 -9.26 -23.82
C ASP A 28 7.16 -8.43 -22.80
N LEU A 29 8.42 -8.14 -23.14
CA LEU A 29 9.32 -7.38 -22.29
C LEU A 29 8.82 -5.95 -22.04
N THR A 30 8.17 -5.32 -23.02
CA THR A 30 7.59 -3.99 -22.90
C THR A 30 6.53 -3.95 -21.79
N LYS A 31 5.69 -4.98 -21.75
CA LYS A 31 4.69 -5.17 -20.70
C LYS A 31 5.34 -5.33 -19.33
N TRP A 32 6.39 -6.17 -19.23
CA TRP A 32 7.10 -6.38 -17.97
C TRP A 32 7.72 -5.10 -17.43
N ILE A 33 8.37 -4.31 -18.28
CA ILE A 33 8.98 -3.02 -17.89
C ILE A 33 7.89 -2.02 -17.50
N THR A 34 6.83 -1.87 -18.31
CA THR A 34 5.76 -0.90 -18.04
C THR A 34 5.02 -1.22 -16.73
N TRP A 35 4.67 -2.48 -16.53
CA TRP A 35 3.99 -2.92 -15.31
C TRP A 35 4.90 -2.85 -14.08
N GLY A 36 6.16 -3.27 -14.21
CA GLY A 36 7.17 -3.14 -13.17
C GLY A 36 7.39 -1.68 -12.76
N PHE A 37 7.38 -0.75 -13.72
CA PHE A 37 7.48 0.68 -13.45
C PHE A 37 6.27 1.22 -12.67
N CYS A 38 5.05 0.84 -13.06
CA CYS A 38 3.84 1.22 -12.33
C CYS A 38 3.90 0.76 -10.86
N ILE A 39 4.24 -0.51 -10.65
CA ILE A 39 4.34 -1.10 -9.30
C ILE A 39 5.46 -0.44 -8.50
N TRP A 40 6.59 -0.17 -9.11
CA TRP A 40 7.70 0.51 -8.45
C TRP A 40 7.31 1.90 -7.94
N VAL A 41 6.63 2.71 -8.76
CA VAL A 41 6.13 4.04 -8.34
C VAL A 41 5.12 3.92 -7.21
N ILE A 42 4.19 2.95 -7.28
CA ILE A 42 3.21 2.67 -6.22
C ILE A 42 3.93 2.29 -4.91
N SER A 43 4.95 1.42 -4.99
CA SER A 43 5.72 0.95 -3.84
C SER A 43 6.54 2.05 -3.19
N CYS A 44 7.19 2.92 -3.97
CA CYS A 44 7.90 4.10 -3.45
C CYS A 44 6.98 5.04 -2.66
N SER A 45 5.71 5.13 -3.07
CA SER A 45 4.72 6.01 -2.43
C SER A 45 4.07 5.41 -1.19
N SER A 46 4.20 4.09 -0.99
CA SER A 46 3.54 3.37 0.11
C SER A 46 4.36 3.33 1.41
N GLY A 47 5.50 4.01 1.45
CA GLY A 47 6.37 4.01 2.64
C GLY A 47 6.92 2.63 3.00
N GLY A 48 7.09 1.74 2.02
CA GLY A 48 7.67 0.42 2.23
C GLY A 48 6.72 -0.65 2.77
N SER A 49 5.39 -0.40 2.84
CA SER A 49 4.43 -1.45 3.22
C SER A 49 3.87 -2.26 2.03
N GLY A 50 4.49 -2.15 0.87
CA GLY A 50 4.21 -2.97 -0.31
C GLY A 50 5.40 -3.84 -0.66
N SER A 51 5.36 -5.10 -0.31
CA SER A 51 6.17 -6.24 -0.75
C SER A 51 7.66 -5.92 -0.96
N GLY A 52 8.42 -6.08 0.08
CA GLY A 52 9.86 -5.96 0.06
C GLY A 52 10.42 -5.50 1.40
N ASN A 53 9.79 -5.86 2.52
CA ASN A 53 10.49 -5.89 3.79
C ASN A 53 11.54 -7.00 3.73
N PHE A 54 12.61 -6.76 2.95
CA PHE A 54 13.86 -7.32 3.41
C PHE A 54 14.12 -6.73 4.79
N PRO A 55 14.43 -7.54 5.80
CA PRO A 55 14.89 -7.03 7.06
C PRO A 55 16.14 -6.22 6.75
N THR A 56 15.98 -4.89 6.61
CA THR A 56 17.11 -3.99 6.84
C THR A 56 17.50 -4.33 8.26
N GLY A 57 18.54 -5.16 8.36
CA GLY A 57 19.13 -5.52 9.62
C GLY A 57 19.29 -4.21 10.38
N LYS A 58 18.56 -4.05 11.46
CA LYS A 58 18.91 -3.07 12.46
C LYS A 58 20.36 -3.39 12.80
N MET A 59 21.27 -2.64 12.22
CA MET A 59 22.57 -2.45 12.84
C MET A 59 22.25 -1.88 14.21
N SER A 60 22.08 -2.75 15.19
CA SER A 60 22.14 -2.36 16.57
C SER A 60 23.54 -1.77 16.77
N PRO A 61 23.67 -0.49 17.06
CA PRO A 61 24.91 -0.04 17.59
C PRO A 61 25.03 -0.73 18.96
N SER A 62 25.84 -1.79 19.04
CA SER A 62 26.31 -2.34 20.29
C SER A 62 27.34 -1.35 20.82
N GLY A 63 26.86 -0.19 21.27
CA GLY A 63 27.57 0.72 22.12
C GLY A 63 26.90 0.61 23.49
N SER A 64 27.62 0.14 24.47
CA SER A 64 27.27 0.31 25.87
C SER A 64 27.01 1.79 26.12
N VAL A 65 25.74 2.18 26.13
CA VAL A 65 25.32 3.52 26.58
C VAL A 65 25.60 3.57 28.07
N HIS A 66 26.69 4.24 28.45
CA HIS A 66 26.89 4.63 29.83
C HIS A 66 25.64 5.36 30.33
N SER A 67 25.13 4.96 31.48
CA SER A 67 23.92 5.50 32.14
C SER A 67 23.96 7.02 32.37
N ASP A 68 25.15 7.58 32.43
CA ASP A 68 25.37 9.01 32.68
C ASP A 68 24.88 9.93 31.54
N GLY A 69 24.80 9.42 30.29
CA GLY A 69 24.30 10.18 29.14
C GLY A 69 22.79 10.35 29.11
N ALA A 70 22.06 9.37 29.63
CA ALA A 70 20.60 9.39 29.59
C ALA A 70 20.02 10.37 30.65
N GLU A 71 20.56 10.40 31.86
CA GLU A 71 20.14 11.36 32.88
C GLU A 71 20.42 12.81 32.50
N GLY A 72 21.56 13.06 31.87
CA GLY A 72 21.90 14.38 31.32
C GLY A 72 20.99 14.81 30.18
N PHE A 73 20.53 13.88 29.33
CA PHE A 73 19.59 14.15 28.24
C PHE A 73 18.19 14.52 28.77
N TRP A 74 17.67 13.75 29.71
CA TRP A 74 16.34 13.98 30.28
C TRP A 74 16.28 15.27 31.10
N SER A 75 17.31 15.60 31.87
CA SER A 75 17.39 16.88 32.62
C SER A 75 17.44 18.09 31.67
N LYS A 76 18.13 17.98 30.52
CA LYS A 76 18.15 19.02 29.47
C LYS A 76 16.78 19.18 28.81
N LEU A 77 16.08 18.07 28.56
CA LEU A 77 14.72 18.08 28.01
C LEU A 77 13.73 18.74 29.01
N ASP A 78 13.83 18.45 30.30
CA ASP A 78 12.98 19.06 31.34
C ASP A 78 13.24 20.57 31.43
N GLN A 79 14.48 21.02 31.42
CA GLN A 79 14.82 22.44 31.33
C GLN A 79 14.30 23.12 30.07
N LEU A 80 14.25 22.38 28.94
CA LEU A 80 13.78 22.91 27.67
C LEU A 80 12.26 23.14 27.69
N PHE A 81 11.48 22.20 28.24
CA PHE A 81 10.01 22.25 28.21
C PHE A 81 9.38 22.92 29.41
N ASN A 82 9.95 22.78 30.62
CA ASN A 82 9.35 23.22 31.87
C ASN A 82 10.12 24.37 32.57
N GLY A 83 11.23 24.82 32.01
CA GLY A 83 11.95 25.96 32.60
C GLY A 83 11.08 27.23 32.58
N THR A 84 11.01 27.93 33.71
CA THR A 84 10.22 29.18 33.89
C THR A 84 10.91 30.41 33.31
N ASP A 85 12.21 30.30 33.00
CA ASP A 85 13.04 31.45 32.65
C ASP A 85 13.23 31.56 31.10
N GLY A 86 12.52 32.50 30.50
CA GLY A 86 12.69 32.87 29.09
C GLY A 86 11.90 32.01 28.09
N SER A 87 11.98 32.39 26.83
CA SER A 87 11.30 31.63 25.74
C SER A 87 11.94 30.26 25.54
N PHE A 88 11.20 29.31 24.89
CA PHE A 88 11.75 28.00 24.48
C PHE A 88 13.07 28.15 23.71
N PHE A 89 13.15 29.17 22.87
CA PHE A 89 14.33 29.51 22.10
C PHE A 89 15.54 29.88 22.98
N ASP A 90 15.34 30.74 23.99
CA ASP A 90 16.42 31.16 24.89
C ASP A 90 16.94 29.99 25.73
N ARG A 91 16.04 29.08 26.10
CA ARG A 91 16.42 27.84 26.80
C ARG A 91 17.27 26.93 25.94
N MET A 92 16.91 26.80 24.68
CA MET A 92 17.67 25.99 23.71
C MET A 92 19.08 26.55 23.49
N CYS A 93 19.22 27.88 23.35
CA CYS A 93 20.50 28.54 23.23
C CYS A 93 21.40 28.28 24.46
N ARG A 94 20.84 28.33 25.67
CA ARG A 94 21.58 28.07 26.90
C ARG A 94 22.02 26.62 27.08
N ILE A 95 21.13 25.68 26.76
CA ILE A 95 21.42 24.24 26.94
C ILE A 95 22.50 23.76 25.98
N PHE A 96 22.48 24.25 24.72
CA PHE A 96 23.43 23.84 23.70
C PHE A 96 24.63 24.76 23.58
N HIS A 97 24.69 25.85 24.37
CA HIS A 97 25.75 26.88 24.31
C HIS A 97 25.94 27.45 22.88
N TRP A 98 24.86 27.58 22.13
CA TRP A 98 24.89 28.10 20.77
C TRP A 98 24.45 29.56 20.75
N GLU A 99 25.03 30.33 19.84
CA GLU A 99 24.57 31.70 19.58
C GLU A 99 23.13 31.68 19.02
N PRO A 100 22.30 32.66 19.38
CA PRO A 100 20.91 32.77 18.90
C PRO A 100 20.79 32.71 17.38
N ALA A 101 21.73 33.29 16.65
CA ALA A 101 21.80 33.27 15.19
C ALA A 101 21.97 31.83 14.65
N THR A 102 22.83 31.02 15.27
CA THR A 102 23.07 29.62 14.87
C THR A 102 21.83 28.77 15.13
N VAL A 103 21.16 28.94 16.27
CA VAL A 103 19.92 28.21 16.60
C VAL A 103 18.82 28.55 15.59
N THR A 104 18.65 29.85 15.27
CA THR A 104 17.67 30.31 14.28
C THR A 104 17.95 29.71 12.89
N LEU A 105 19.21 29.69 12.49
CA LEU A 105 19.61 29.11 11.20
C LEU A 105 19.33 27.60 11.14
N VAL A 106 19.71 26.85 12.19
CA VAL A 106 19.45 25.41 12.27
C VAL A 106 17.95 25.10 12.27
N LEU A 107 17.15 25.82 13.05
CA LEU A 107 15.69 25.65 13.09
C LEU A 107 15.04 25.98 11.73
N SER A 108 15.49 27.05 11.09
CA SER A 108 14.97 27.41 9.76
C SER A 108 15.35 26.36 8.72
N LEU A 109 16.55 25.82 8.76
CA LEU A 109 16.99 24.74 7.87
C LEU A 109 16.16 23.46 8.08
N ILE A 110 15.94 23.08 9.34
CA ILE A 110 15.09 21.94 9.70
C ILE A 110 13.66 22.17 9.20
N ALA A 111 13.10 23.37 9.41
CA ALA A 111 11.75 23.69 8.94
C ALA A 111 11.64 23.58 7.41
N VAL A 112 12.61 24.12 6.67
CA VAL A 112 12.66 24.01 5.20
C VAL A 112 12.78 22.55 4.77
N LEU A 113 13.64 21.76 5.41
CA LEU A 113 13.79 20.33 5.12
C LEU A 113 12.51 19.56 5.37
N VAL A 114 11.83 19.83 6.49
CA VAL A 114 10.52 19.19 6.82
C VAL A 114 9.47 19.56 5.77
N LEU A 115 9.36 20.83 5.40
CA LEU A 115 8.43 21.27 4.35
C LEU A 115 8.74 20.61 3.00
N PHE A 116 10.01 20.46 2.66
CA PHE A 116 10.45 19.79 1.45
C PHE A 116 10.08 18.29 1.48
N CYS A 117 10.31 17.60 2.60
CA CYS A 117 9.90 16.21 2.77
C CYS A 117 8.38 16.03 2.66
N ILE A 118 7.59 16.95 3.25
CA ILE A 118 6.12 16.93 3.13
C ILE A 118 5.69 17.13 1.68
N ALA A 119 6.31 18.06 0.96
CA ALA A 119 6.03 18.30 -0.45
C ALA A 119 6.31 17.05 -1.30
N ILE A 120 7.46 16.41 -1.11
CA ILE A 120 7.80 15.14 -1.78
C ILE A 120 6.78 14.05 -1.45
N ALA A 121 6.44 13.88 -0.18
CA ALA A 121 5.46 12.88 0.23
C ALA A 121 4.08 13.12 -0.41
N ALA A 122 3.64 14.38 -0.51
CA ALA A 122 2.39 14.73 -1.18
C ALA A 122 2.43 14.42 -2.69
N VAL A 123 3.54 14.72 -3.37
CA VAL A 123 3.75 14.37 -4.79
C VAL A 123 3.75 12.86 -4.99
N MET A 124 4.43 12.11 -4.13
CA MET A 124 4.47 10.64 -4.20
C MET A 124 3.10 10.02 -3.98
N LEU A 125 2.31 10.50 -3.01
CA LEU A 125 0.94 10.07 -2.80
C LEU A 125 0.02 10.40 -4.00
N TRP A 126 0.23 11.56 -4.63
CA TRP A 126 -0.51 11.93 -5.84
C TRP A 126 -0.17 11.01 -7.01
N LEU A 127 1.13 10.72 -7.22
CA LEU A 127 1.58 9.75 -8.21
C LEU A 127 0.98 8.37 -7.95
N ARG A 128 1.00 7.89 -6.72
CA ARG A 128 0.38 6.61 -6.34
C ARG A 128 -1.07 6.52 -6.81
N GLY A 129 -1.88 7.56 -6.53
CA GLY A 129 -3.28 7.59 -6.95
C GLY A 129 -3.46 7.45 -8.46
N ARG A 130 -2.54 8.01 -9.25
CA ARG A 130 -2.55 7.93 -10.71
C ARG A 130 -2.09 6.57 -11.22
N PHE A 131 -0.97 6.08 -10.71
CA PHE A 131 -0.38 4.81 -11.12
C PHE A 131 -1.23 3.60 -10.71
N GLU A 132 -1.98 3.69 -9.62
CA GLU A 132 -2.91 2.65 -9.17
C GLU A 132 -3.98 2.36 -10.23
N PHE A 133 -4.62 3.39 -10.78
CA PHE A 133 -5.63 3.23 -11.84
C PHE A 133 -5.01 2.83 -13.19
N MET A 134 -3.81 3.31 -13.49
CA MET A 134 -3.09 2.90 -14.70
C MET A 134 -2.69 1.42 -14.62
N TRP A 135 -2.16 0.98 -13.48
CA TRP A 135 -1.85 -0.42 -13.20
C TRP A 135 -3.09 -1.30 -13.31
N LEU A 136 -4.20 -0.88 -12.70
CA LEU A 136 -5.46 -1.60 -12.77
C LEU A 136 -5.99 -1.72 -14.21
N HIS A 137 -5.99 -0.62 -14.97
CA HIS A 137 -6.42 -0.63 -16.38
C HIS A 137 -5.59 -1.58 -17.21
N ASN A 138 -4.27 -1.50 -17.09
CA ASN A 138 -3.35 -2.37 -17.84
C ASN A 138 -3.55 -3.85 -17.47
N THR A 139 -3.81 -4.15 -16.20
CA THR A 139 -4.07 -5.51 -15.72
C THR A 139 -5.39 -6.06 -16.28
N VAL A 140 -6.46 -5.25 -16.26
CA VAL A 140 -7.80 -5.64 -16.73
C VAL A 140 -7.83 -5.80 -18.27
N ARG A 141 -7.22 -4.85 -18.99
CA ARG A 141 -7.20 -4.84 -20.46
C ARG A 141 -6.06 -5.64 -21.07
N ASN A 142 -5.16 -6.19 -20.26
CA ASN A 142 -3.97 -6.91 -20.71
C ASN A 142 -3.11 -6.10 -21.72
N CYS A 143 -2.95 -4.80 -21.46
CA CYS A 143 -2.19 -3.88 -22.32
C CYS A 143 -1.03 -3.24 -21.54
N ALA A 144 -0.13 -2.54 -22.25
CA ALA A 144 1.00 -1.82 -21.69
C ALA A 144 0.93 -0.33 -22.06
N GLU A 145 -0.19 0.31 -21.73
CA GLU A 145 -0.45 1.69 -22.08
C GLU A 145 -0.22 2.62 -20.88
N ILE A 146 0.42 3.77 -21.15
CA ILE A 146 0.67 4.80 -20.14
C ILE A 146 -0.20 6.03 -20.41
N LYS A 147 -0.24 6.50 -21.66
CA LYS A 147 -0.85 7.80 -21.99
C LYS A 147 -2.39 7.79 -21.90
N ALA A 148 -3.04 6.74 -22.42
CA ALA A 148 -4.49 6.64 -22.45
C ALA A 148 -5.06 6.55 -21.03
N PRO A 149 -4.68 5.59 -20.16
CA PRO A 149 -5.23 5.49 -18.80
C PRO A 149 -4.84 6.68 -17.91
N TRP A 150 -3.68 7.31 -18.13
CA TRP A 150 -3.29 8.53 -17.41
C TRP A 150 -4.26 9.68 -17.60
N ARG A 151 -4.82 9.84 -18.80
CA ARG A 151 -5.80 10.88 -19.11
C ARG A 151 -7.21 10.47 -18.69
N GLU A 152 -7.59 9.25 -19.00
CA GLU A 152 -8.93 8.70 -18.78
C GLU A 152 -9.31 8.66 -17.30
N TYR A 153 -8.41 8.16 -16.42
CA TYR A 153 -8.68 8.02 -14.99
C TYR A 153 -8.17 9.19 -14.14
N ARG A 154 -8.09 10.38 -14.76
CA ARG A 154 -7.60 11.58 -14.07
C ARG A 154 -8.48 11.97 -12.87
N ARG A 155 -9.78 11.86 -13.01
CA ARG A 155 -10.76 12.24 -11.98
C ARG A 155 -10.71 11.28 -10.80
N GLU A 156 -10.74 9.99 -11.08
CA GLU A 156 -10.71 8.90 -10.12
C GLU A 156 -9.39 8.88 -9.34
N GLY A 157 -8.26 8.97 -10.03
CA GLY A 157 -6.93 9.03 -9.40
C GLY A 157 -6.74 10.23 -8.48
N ASN A 158 -7.23 11.42 -8.88
CA ASN A 158 -7.18 12.61 -8.04
C ASN A 158 -8.12 12.50 -6.83
N SER A 159 -9.31 11.90 -7.01
CA SER A 159 -10.25 11.65 -5.91
C SER A 159 -9.67 10.65 -4.91
N PHE A 160 -9.05 9.58 -5.39
CA PHE A 160 -8.35 8.59 -4.57
C PHE A 160 -7.20 9.23 -3.78
N PHE A 161 -6.36 10.04 -4.43
CA PHE A 161 -5.29 10.79 -3.77
C PHE A 161 -5.83 11.65 -2.62
N LYS A 162 -6.87 12.47 -2.88
CA LYS A 162 -7.44 13.36 -1.85
C LYS A 162 -7.97 12.59 -0.65
N GLY A 163 -8.71 11.51 -0.89
CA GLY A 163 -9.24 10.68 0.18
C GLY A 163 -8.14 9.98 0.97
N TRP A 164 -7.16 9.40 0.28
CA TRP A 164 -6.04 8.70 0.91
C TRP A 164 -5.12 9.64 1.69
N PHE A 165 -4.87 10.84 1.14
CA PHE A 165 -4.11 11.88 1.81
C PHE A 165 -4.79 12.34 3.10
N LEU A 166 -6.10 12.57 3.07
CA LEU A 166 -6.87 12.96 4.26
C LEU A 166 -6.83 11.88 5.34
N ILE A 167 -7.03 10.62 4.98
CA ILE A 167 -6.92 9.49 5.91
C ILE A 167 -5.52 9.42 6.50
N SER A 168 -4.48 9.48 5.66
CA SER A 168 -3.09 9.43 6.11
C SER A 168 -2.75 10.58 7.06
N LEU A 169 -3.18 11.78 6.75
CA LEU A 169 -2.98 12.96 7.59
C LEU A 169 -3.67 12.79 8.95
N THR A 170 -4.93 12.34 8.95
CA THR A 170 -5.69 12.10 10.18
C THR A 170 -4.99 11.05 11.06
N LEU A 171 -4.49 9.97 10.46
CA LEU A 171 -3.78 8.92 11.19
C LEU A 171 -2.44 9.39 11.75
N VAL A 172 -1.69 10.19 11.00
CA VAL A 172 -0.43 10.78 11.49
C VAL A 172 -0.71 11.70 12.67
N LEU A 173 -1.72 12.57 12.59
CA LEU A 173 -2.09 13.45 13.68
C LEU A 173 -2.60 12.67 14.90
N ALA A 174 -3.43 11.65 14.68
CA ALA A 174 -3.91 10.79 15.75
C ALA A 174 -2.77 10.00 16.44
N SER A 175 -1.84 9.45 15.65
CA SER A 175 -0.68 8.73 16.20
C SER A 175 0.26 9.65 16.96
N LEU A 176 0.48 10.86 16.49
CA LEU A 176 1.27 11.88 17.20
C LEU A 176 0.61 12.27 18.53
N PHE A 177 -0.70 12.51 18.50
CA PHE A 177 -1.47 12.81 19.71
C PHE A 177 -1.40 11.65 20.73
N LEU A 178 -1.59 10.42 20.29
CA LEU A 178 -1.46 9.24 21.16
C LEU A 178 -0.03 9.04 21.69
N ALA A 179 0.98 9.32 20.87
CA ALA A 179 2.38 9.27 21.30
C ALA A 179 2.66 10.31 22.42
N VAL A 180 2.16 11.54 22.27
CA VAL A 180 2.27 12.56 23.32
C VAL A 180 1.55 12.11 24.60
N LEU A 181 0.34 11.56 24.50
CA LEU A 181 -0.40 11.04 25.65
C LEU A 181 0.35 9.91 26.36
N SER A 182 1.01 9.02 25.63
CA SER A 182 1.78 7.91 26.20
C SER A 182 3.03 8.35 26.94
N LEU A 183 3.54 9.54 26.66
CA LEU A 183 4.68 10.12 27.38
C LEU A 183 4.30 10.75 28.73
N ILE A 184 3.02 11.10 28.95
CA ILE A 184 2.56 11.73 30.18
C ILE A 184 2.82 10.87 31.46
N PRO A 185 2.49 9.56 31.47
CA PRO A 185 2.78 8.71 32.63
C PRO A 185 4.28 8.59 32.91
N VAL A 186 5.08 8.46 31.84
CA VAL A 186 6.55 8.39 31.93
C VAL A 186 7.10 9.68 32.53
N TYR A 187 6.64 10.83 32.04
CA TYR A 187 7.04 12.15 32.58
C TYR A 187 6.64 12.31 34.04
N ARG A 188 5.40 11.95 34.42
CA ARG A 188 4.94 12.02 35.82
C ARG A 188 5.78 11.14 36.73
N TRP A 189 6.12 9.94 36.29
CA TRP A 189 6.97 9.02 37.01
C TRP A 189 8.39 9.58 37.22
N ILE A 190 9.02 10.11 36.17
CA ILE A 190 10.35 10.75 36.25
C ILE A 190 10.32 11.89 37.25
N LYS A 191 9.30 12.76 37.18
CA LYS A 191 9.16 13.89 38.09
C LYS A 191 8.95 13.47 39.58
N ALA A 192 8.15 12.43 39.80
CA ALA A 192 7.91 11.88 41.13
C ALA A 192 9.16 11.22 41.71
N SER A 193 9.92 10.46 40.92
CA SER A 193 11.18 9.84 41.32
C SER A 193 12.25 10.89 41.64
N ALA A 194 12.35 11.96 40.83
CA ALA A 194 13.25 13.07 41.08
C ALA A 194 12.91 13.84 42.36
N ALA A 195 11.62 14.02 42.69
CA ALA A 195 11.17 14.69 43.91
C ALA A 195 11.39 13.86 45.18
N ALA A 196 11.31 12.53 45.04
CA ALA A 196 11.52 11.61 46.18
C ALA A 196 12.99 11.34 46.48
N HIS A 197 13.94 11.79 45.62
CA HIS A 197 15.36 11.42 45.65
C HIS A 197 15.63 9.90 45.69
N GLU A 198 14.63 9.09 45.32
CA GLU A 198 14.69 7.64 45.25
C GLU A 198 14.01 7.17 43.97
N ALA A 199 14.51 6.08 43.38
CA ALA A 199 13.89 5.44 42.22
C ALA A 199 12.56 4.78 42.65
N LEU A 200 11.43 5.43 42.39
CA LEU A 200 10.11 4.85 42.65
C LEU A 200 9.86 3.65 41.70
N PRO A 201 9.17 2.60 42.17
CA PRO A 201 8.85 1.48 41.29
C PRO A 201 7.97 1.95 40.12
N PHE A 202 8.46 1.73 38.90
CA PHE A 202 7.71 2.03 37.69
C PHE A 202 6.63 0.98 37.47
N HIS A 203 5.38 1.38 37.28
CA HIS A 203 4.27 0.49 37.04
C HIS A 203 4.31 0.01 35.54
N PHE A 204 5.24 -0.89 35.23
CA PHE A 204 5.43 -1.46 33.91
C PHE A 204 4.15 -2.08 33.33
N GLN A 205 3.26 -2.57 34.19
CA GLN A 205 2.03 -3.23 33.77
C GLN A 205 1.08 -2.29 33.04
N GLU A 206 0.91 -1.06 33.49
CA GLU A 206 0.05 -0.08 32.82
C GLU A 206 0.61 0.32 31.44
N LEU A 207 1.93 0.49 31.35
CA LEU A 207 2.60 0.78 30.09
C LEU A 207 2.49 -0.39 29.10
N LEU A 208 2.63 -1.64 29.57
CA LEU A 208 2.49 -2.84 28.73
C LEU A 208 1.08 -3.00 28.22
N ILE A 209 0.05 -2.81 29.06
CA ILE A 209 -1.36 -2.91 28.65
C ILE A 209 -1.68 -1.80 27.65
N GLY A 210 -1.32 -0.55 27.94
CA GLY A 210 -1.52 0.58 27.04
C GLY A 210 -0.79 0.40 25.70
N GLY A 211 0.45 -0.07 25.75
CA GLY A 211 1.24 -0.41 24.57
C GLY A 211 0.62 -1.53 23.74
N ALA A 212 0.16 -2.61 24.38
CA ALA A 212 -0.50 -3.72 23.68
C ALA A 212 -1.79 -3.29 22.98
N VAL A 213 -2.63 -2.48 23.64
CA VAL A 213 -3.85 -1.92 23.07
C VAL A 213 -3.52 -1.01 21.89
N TYR A 214 -2.48 -0.18 22.01
CA TYR A 214 -2.02 0.69 20.92
C TYR A 214 -1.53 -0.09 19.71
N VAL A 215 -0.71 -1.12 19.91
CA VAL A 215 -0.22 -2.00 18.84
C VAL A 215 -1.38 -2.72 18.17
N LEU A 216 -2.33 -3.25 18.94
CA LEU A 216 -3.52 -3.90 18.38
C LEU A 216 -4.34 -2.93 17.53
N ALA A 217 -4.56 -1.70 18.00
CA ALA A 217 -5.28 -0.67 17.25
C ALA A 217 -4.58 -0.34 15.92
N ILE A 218 -3.24 -0.17 15.93
CA ILE A 218 -2.46 0.07 14.70
C ILE A 218 -2.59 -1.10 13.72
N VAL A 219 -2.51 -2.34 14.21
CA VAL A 219 -2.65 -3.54 13.37
C VAL A 219 -4.03 -3.59 12.72
N LEU A 220 -5.10 -3.38 13.49
CA LEU A 220 -6.48 -3.39 12.95
C LEU A 220 -6.72 -2.26 11.95
N ILE A 221 -6.26 -1.05 12.24
CA ILE A 221 -6.35 0.09 11.32
C ILE A 221 -5.53 -0.19 10.06
N GLY A 222 -4.31 -0.69 10.20
CA GLY A 222 -3.46 -1.06 9.08
C GLY A 222 -4.08 -2.12 8.18
N LEU A 223 -4.69 -3.14 8.76
CA LEU A 223 -5.42 -4.19 8.05
C LEU A 223 -6.64 -3.63 7.28
N TYR A 224 -7.42 -2.76 7.93
CA TYR A 224 -8.55 -2.09 7.26
C TYR A 224 -8.08 -1.22 6.09
N LEU A 225 -7.02 -0.43 6.27
CA LEU A 225 -6.46 0.40 5.21
C LEU A 225 -5.88 -0.41 4.07
N TRP A 226 -5.22 -1.51 4.38
CA TRP A 226 -4.72 -2.43 3.35
C TRP A 226 -5.85 -3.01 2.52
N LEU A 227 -6.94 -3.49 3.14
CA LEU A 227 -8.13 -3.95 2.44
C LEU A 227 -8.77 -2.82 1.60
N ALA A 228 -8.95 -1.63 2.19
CA ALA A 228 -9.48 -0.48 1.47
C ALA A 228 -8.61 -0.11 0.26
N GLY A 229 -7.28 -0.11 0.41
CA GLY A 229 -6.33 0.12 -0.67
C GLY A 229 -6.41 -0.92 -1.79
N THR A 230 -6.74 -2.16 -1.46
CA THR A 230 -6.86 -3.26 -2.41
C THR A 230 -8.19 -3.23 -3.16
N PHE A 231 -9.32 -2.96 -2.48
CA PHE A 231 -10.66 -3.12 -3.04
C PHE A 231 -11.33 -1.81 -3.49
N VAL A 232 -10.99 -0.66 -2.92
CA VAL A 232 -11.59 0.63 -3.33
C VAL A 232 -11.23 1.01 -4.77
N PRO A 233 -9.97 0.89 -5.25
CA PRO A 233 -9.64 1.22 -6.63
C PRO A 233 -10.41 0.42 -7.68
N PRO A 234 -10.58 -0.92 -7.58
CA PRO A 234 -11.42 -1.68 -8.51
C PRO A 234 -12.90 -1.25 -8.52
N ILE A 235 -13.46 -0.94 -7.34
CA ILE A 235 -14.83 -0.45 -7.19
C ILE A 235 -14.98 0.91 -7.91
N MET A 236 -14.06 1.85 -7.65
CA MET A 236 -14.03 3.16 -8.30
C MET A 236 -13.85 3.03 -9.82
N TYR A 237 -12.99 2.12 -10.26
CA TYR A 237 -12.74 1.85 -11.68
C TYR A 237 -14.01 1.39 -12.39
N ARG A 238 -14.78 0.46 -11.80
CA ARG A 238 -16.01 -0.08 -12.39
C ARG A 238 -17.13 0.93 -12.41
N ARG A 239 -17.35 1.61 -11.27
CA ARG A 239 -18.47 2.56 -11.09
C ARG A 239 -18.16 3.98 -11.58
N ARG A 240 -16.93 4.29 -11.92
CA ARG A 240 -16.48 5.67 -12.26
C ARG A 240 -16.85 6.69 -11.19
N CYS A 241 -16.77 6.29 -9.93
CA CYS A 241 -17.19 7.06 -8.77
C CYS A 241 -16.03 7.72 -8.03
N GLY A 242 -16.36 8.60 -7.07
CA GLY A 242 -15.39 9.22 -6.19
C GLY A 242 -14.92 8.30 -5.06
N PHE A 243 -13.85 8.69 -4.37
CA PHE A 243 -13.27 7.90 -3.28
C PHE A 243 -14.26 7.62 -2.13
N SER A 244 -15.03 8.62 -1.71
CA SER A 244 -16.00 8.47 -0.61
C SER A 244 -17.10 7.45 -0.95
N GLU A 245 -17.58 7.46 -2.18
CA GLU A 245 -18.57 6.51 -2.67
C GLU A 245 -17.98 5.10 -2.79
N GLY A 246 -16.77 4.99 -3.35
CA GLY A 246 -16.05 3.72 -3.42
C GLY A 246 -15.77 3.12 -2.04
N LEU A 247 -15.38 3.94 -1.07
CA LEU A 247 -15.15 3.52 0.31
C LEU A 247 -16.47 3.12 1.01
N HIS A 248 -17.56 3.83 0.75
CA HIS A 248 -18.88 3.48 1.28
C HIS A 248 -19.35 2.12 0.77
N LEU A 249 -19.21 1.86 -0.53
CA LEU A 249 -19.53 0.56 -1.14
C LEU A 249 -18.66 -0.56 -0.57
N PHE A 250 -17.35 -0.35 -0.45
CA PHE A 250 -16.45 -1.30 0.20
C PHE A 250 -16.88 -1.62 1.64
N ASN A 251 -17.25 -0.61 2.44
CA ASN A 251 -17.73 -0.81 3.80
C ASN A 251 -19.06 -1.58 3.85
N GLN A 252 -19.94 -1.41 2.87
CA GLN A 252 -21.15 -2.23 2.75
C GLN A 252 -20.79 -3.70 2.51
N PHE A 253 -19.87 -4.02 1.60
CA PHE A 253 -19.42 -5.40 1.36
C PHE A 253 -18.76 -6.00 2.59
N LEU A 254 -17.91 -5.24 3.27
CA LEU A 254 -17.23 -5.70 4.47
C LEU A 254 -18.23 -6.04 5.59
N ARG A 255 -19.31 -5.25 5.74
CA ARG A 255 -20.38 -5.51 6.73
C ARG A 255 -21.28 -6.67 6.34
N GLN A 256 -21.57 -6.86 5.04
CA GLN A 256 -22.46 -7.92 4.56
C GLN A 256 -21.80 -9.29 4.59
N ALA A 257 -20.50 -9.38 4.32
CA ALA A 257 -19.79 -10.64 4.22
C ALA A 257 -18.43 -10.64 4.95
N PRO A 258 -18.37 -10.31 6.27
CA PRO A 258 -17.08 -10.18 6.97
C PRO A 258 -16.29 -11.50 6.98
N GLY A 259 -16.96 -12.65 7.06
CA GLY A 259 -16.33 -13.96 7.03
C GLY A 259 -15.61 -14.27 5.71
N GLN A 260 -16.05 -13.71 4.58
CA GLN A 260 -15.38 -13.89 3.30
C GLN A 260 -14.07 -13.08 3.26
N PHE A 261 -14.08 -11.86 3.80
CA PHE A 261 -12.86 -11.05 3.92
C PHE A 261 -11.84 -11.67 4.88
N ILE A 262 -12.28 -12.28 5.98
CA ILE A 262 -11.38 -13.03 6.89
C ILE A 262 -10.72 -14.20 6.14
N LYS A 263 -11.50 -14.97 5.38
CA LYS A 263 -10.94 -16.06 4.54
C LYS A 263 -9.97 -15.54 3.50
N PHE A 264 -10.27 -14.39 2.87
CA PHE A 264 -9.37 -13.74 1.92
C PHE A 264 -8.05 -13.35 2.59
N ILE A 265 -8.08 -12.68 3.75
CA ILE A 265 -6.89 -12.28 4.52
C ILE A 265 -6.05 -13.50 4.87
N LEU A 266 -6.67 -14.55 5.40
CA LEU A 266 -5.97 -15.78 5.79
C LEU A 266 -5.27 -16.45 4.60
N MET A 267 -5.99 -16.59 3.48
CA MET A 267 -5.43 -17.18 2.25
C MET A 267 -4.34 -16.31 1.63
N HIS A 268 -4.55 -14.99 1.60
CA HIS A 268 -3.55 -14.04 1.13
C HIS A 268 -2.27 -14.15 1.98
N THR A 269 -2.40 -14.14 3.29
CA THR A 269 -1.26 -14.27 4.21
C THR A 269 -0.53 -15.60 4.00
N LEU A 270 -1.25 -16.71 3.86
CA LEU A 270 -0.66 -18.03 3.61
C LEU A 270 0.12 -18.07 2.29
N ILE A 271 -0.47 -17.56 1.21
CA ILE A 271 0.17 -17.53 -0.12
C ILE A 271 1.43 -16.66 -0.10
N PHE A 272 1.36 -15.48 0.51
CA PHE A 272 2.52 -14.58 0.60
C PHE A 272 3.61 -15.13 1.52
N LEU A 273 3.26 -15.88 2.55
CA LEU A 273 4.22 -16.62 3.36
C LEU A 273 4.96 -17.67 2.51
N LEU A 274 4.22 -18.43 1.69
CA LEU A 274 4.80 -19.42 0.77
C LEU A 274 5.71 -18.77 -0.27
N PHE A 275 5.31 -17.64 -0.87
CA PHE A 275 6.16 -16.88 -1.77
C PHE A 275 7.42 -16.35 -1.06
N GLY A 276 7.29 -15.87 0.17
CA GLY A 276 8.43 -15.44 0.98
C GLY A 276 9.44 -16.56 1.21
N ILE A 277 8.95 -17.73 1.61
CA ILE A 277 9.80 -18.94 1.79
C ILE A 277 10.48 -19.31 0.46
N ALA A 278 9.74 -19.30 -0.65
CA ALA A 278 10.29 -19.63 -1.96
C ALA A 278 11.39 -18.65 -2.40
N ILE A 279 11.19 -17.33 -2.18
CA ILE A 279 12.19 -16.30 -2.49
C ILE A 279 13.44 -16.49 -1.64
N VAL A 280 13.29 -16.66 -0.32
CA VAL A 280 14.42 -16.89 0.59
C VAL A 280 15.18 -18.16 0.19
N SER A 281 14.48 -19.24 -0.10
CA SER A 281 15.09 -20.49 -0.57
C SER A 281 15.85 -20.30 -1.89
N ALA A 282 15.27 -19.56 -2.85
CA ALA A 282 15.93 -19.25 -4.11
C ALA A 282 17.20 -18.40 -3.92
N VAL A 283 17.16 -17.41 -3.03
CA VAL A 283 18.32 -16.58 -2.69
C VAL A 283 19.43 -17.43 -2.04
N CYS A 284 19.08 -18.34 -1.11
CA CYS A 284 20.04 -19.24 -0.49
C CYS A 284 20.65 -20.23 -1.50
N LEU A 285 19.82 -20.84 -2.36
CA LEU A 285 20.29 -21.78 -3.38
C LEU A 285 21.20 -21.13 -4.43
N THR A 286 21.01 -19.87 -4.71
CA THR A 286 21.87 -19.10 -5.65
C THR A 286 23.09 -18.46 -4.97
N CYS A 287 23.44 -18.88 -3.76
CA CYS A 287 24.52 -18.27 -2.97
C CYS A 287 24.42 -16.74 -2.90
N CYS A 288 23.21 -16.22 -2.67
CA CYS A 288 22.88 -14.78 -2.58
C CYS A 288 23.07 -13.99 -3.89
N ILE A 289 23.38 -14.61 -5.02
CA ILE A 289 23.49 -13.91 -6.31
C ILE A 289 22.14 -13.25 -6.69
N LEU A 290 21.05 -13.94 -6.45
CA LEU A 290 19.71 -13.43 -6.70
C LEU A 290 19.35 -12.23 -5.81
N ALA A 291 19.99 -12.05 -4.67
CA ALA A 291 19.76 -10.90 -3.80
C ALA A 291 20.20 -9.59 -4.45
N ILE A 292 21.24 -9.59 -5.29
CA ILE A 292 21.77 -8.40 -5.96
C ILE A 292 20.69 -7.70 -6.80
N PRO A 293 20.05 -8.35 -7.80
CA PRO A 293 18.99 -7.72 -8.58
C PRO A 293 17.77 -7.36 -7.74
N LEU A 294 17.46 -8.13 -6.68
CA LEU A 294 16.34 -7.84 -5.78
C LEU A 294 16.57 -6.57 -4.93
N MET A 295 17.83 -6.24 -4.62
CA MET A 295 18.16 -5.00 -3.89
C MET A 295 18.06 -3.73 -4.75
N ILE A 296 18.07 -3.85 -6.08
CA ILE A 296 17.89 -2.71 -6.98
C ILE A 296 16.38 -2.41 -7.08
N PRO A 297 15.90 -1.25 -6.61
CA PRO A 297 14.47 -0.99 -6.40
C PRO A 297 13.59 -1.28 -7.61
N PHE A 298 13.96 -0.81 -8.79
CA PHE A 298 13.19 -1.05 -10.01
C PHE A 298 13.34 -2.51 -10.53
N VAL A 299 14.56 -3.02 -10.55
CA VAL A 299 14.83 -4.38 -11.04
C VAL A 299 14.17 -5.42 -10.14
N GLY A 300 14.20 -5.21 -8.81
CA GLY A 300 13.51 -6.06 -7.85
C GLY A 300 12.01 -6.16 -8.11
N THR A 301 11.34 -5.05 -8.41
CA THR A 301 9.90 -5.07 -8.76
C THR A 301 9.62 -5.79 -10.07
N VAL A 302 10.51 -5.69 -11.05
CA VAL A 302 10.38 -6.43 -12.33
C VAL A 302 10.58 -7.94 -12.10
N VAL A 303 11.57 -8.34 -11.30
CA VAL A 303 11.79 -9.76 -10.96
C VAL A 303 10.60 -10.35 -10.19
N LEU A 304 10.04 -9.58 -9.25
CA LEU A 304 8.88 -9.99 -8.46
C LEU A 304 7.54 -9.71 -9.14
N LEU A 305 7.53 -9.27 -10.40
CA LEU A 305 6.32 -8.93 -11.15
C LEU A 305 5.26 -10.06 -11.12
N PRO A 306 5.60 -11.34 -11.30
CA PRO A 306 4.60 -12.41 -11.24
C PRO A 306 3.81 -12.43 -9.93
N ILE A 307 4.48 -12.15 -8.80
CA ILE A 307 3.83 -12.13 -7.48
C ILE A 307 2.86 -10.95 -7.37
N HIS A 308 3.26 -9.76 -7.83
CA HIS A 308 2.40 -8.59 -7.83
C HIS A 308 1.19 -8.73 -8.76
N VAL A 309 1.40 -9.32 -9.93
CA VAL A 309 0.32 -9.59 -10.90
C VAL A 309 -0.63 -10.64 -10.36
N PHE A 310 -0.11 -11.70 -9.74
CA PHE A 310 -0.92 -12.71 -9.06
C PHE A 310 -1.79 -12.07 -7.96
N ASP A 311 -1.19 -11.26 -7.10
CA ASP A 311 -1.90 -10.56 -6.02
C ASP A 311 -3.07 -9.72 -6.56
N ARG A 312 -2.80 -8.97 -7.63
CA ARG A 312 -3.82 -8.16 -8.28
C ARG A 312 -4.95 -9.01 -8.85
N TYR A 313 -4.63 -10.07 -9.57
CA TYR A 313 -5.67 -10.97 -10.09
C TYR A 313 -6.42 -11.70 -8.98
N PHE A 314 -5.75 -12.08 -7.91
CA PHE A 314 -6.42 -12.75 -6.79
C PHE A 314 -7.45 -11.83 -6.12
N SER A 315 -7.12 -10.57 -5.88
CA SER A 315 -8.06 -9.59 -5.33
C SER A 315 -9.22 -9.28 -6.28
N LEU A 316 -8.98 -9.18 -7.59
CA LEU A 316 -10.01 -8.96 -8.59
C LEU A 316 -10.94 -10.17 -8.76
N GLU A 317 -10.40 -11.38 -8.81
CA GLU A 317 -11.16 -12.63 -8.89
C GLU A 317 -12.02 -12.86 -7.62
N PHE A 318 -11.48 -12.51 -6.46
CA PHE A 318 -12.25 -12.54 -5.22
C PHE A 318 -13.45 -11.58 -5.29
N LEU A 319 -13.22 -10.34 -5.72
CA LEU A 319 -14.27 -9.33 -5.82
C LEU A 319 -15.35 -9.71 -6.85
N ALA A 320 -14.94 -10.24 -8.00
CA ALA A 320 -15.83 -10.73 -9.06
C ALA A 320 -16.76 -11.86 -8.56
N ARG A 321 -16.23 -12.78 -7.75
CA ARG A 321 -17.02 -13.86 -7.17
C ARG A 321 -17.91 -13.40 -6.02
N LEU A 322 -17.42 -12.46 -5.22
CA LEU A 322 -18.21 -11.89 -4.12
C LEU A 322 -19.45 -11.16 -4.65
N THR A 323 -19.26 -10.40 -5.72
CA THR A 323 -20.34 -9.62 -6.34
C THR A 323 -20.12 -9.58 -7.87
N PRO A 324 -20.90 -10.31 -8.67
CA PRO A 324 -20.69 -10.40 -10.13
C PRO A 324 -20.75 -9.07 -10.88
N GLU A 325 -21.36 -8.05 -10.28
CA GLU A 325 -21.37 -6.68 -10.83
C GLU A 325 -19.96 -6.09 -10.98
N PHE A 326 -19.01 -6.52 -10.14
CA PHE A 326 -17.61 -6.08 -10.14
C PHE A 326 -16.67 -7.04 -10.86
N ASP A 327 -17.22 -7.92 -11.70
CA ASP A 327 -16.39 -8.63 -12.67
C ASP A 327 -15.87 -7.62 -13.70
N LEU A 328 -14.56 -7.41 -13.66
CA LEU A 328 -13.85 -6.46 -14.51
C LEU A 328 -13.32 -7.11 -15.78
N PHE A 329 -13.37 -8.43 -15.85
CA PHE A 329 -12.82 -9.13 -16.98
C PHE A 329 -13.84 -9.21 -18.13
N PRO A 330 -13.42 -8.94 -19.38
CA PRO A 330 -14.30 -9.17 -20.52
C PRO A 330 -14.67 -10.66 -20.56
N PRO A 331 -15.92 -10.99 -20.93
CA PRO A 331 -16.28 -12.37 -21.19
C PRO A 331 -15.28 -12.97 -22.22
N PRO A 332 -14.92 -14.26 -22.10
CA PRO A 332 -14.08 -14.90 -23.11
C PRO A 332 -14.73 -14.66 -24.47
N GLU A 333 -13.94 -14.14 -25.42
CA GLU A 333 -14.42 -14.04 -26.79
C GLU A 333 -14.95 -15.43 -27.17
N PRO A 334 -16.18 -15.52 -27.70
CA PRO A 334 -16.68 -16.79 -28.18
C PRO A 334 -15.61 -17.30 -29.18
N VAL A 335 -15.03 -18.44 -28.86
CA VAL A 335 -14.11 -19.11 -29.75
C VAL A 335 -14.87 -19.15 -31.08
N ALA A 336 -14.40 -18.37 -32.07
CA ALA A 336 -14.98 -18.43 -33.40
C ALA A 336 -14.91 -19.92 -33.79
N GLY A 337 -16.05 -20.61 -33.67
CA GLY A 337 -16.17 -21.95 -34.15
C GLY A 337 -15.66 -21.92 -35.60
N PRO A 338 -15.05 -23.00 -36.09
CA PRO A 338 -14.62 -23.02 -37.47
C PRO A 338 -15.75 -22.42 -38.30
N ALA A 339 -15.44 -21.33 -39.03
CA ALA A 339 -16.40 -20.62 -39.83
C ALA A 339 -17.20 -21.69 -40.58
N MET A 340 -18.49 -21.86 -40.20
CA MET A 340 -19.37 -22.63 -41.02
C MET A 340 -19.28 -21.95 -42.39
N ALA A 341 -18.65 -22.63 -43.33
CA ALA A 341 -18.62 -22.19 -44.71
C ALA A 341 -20.06 -21.84 -45.06
N GLU A 342 -20.33 -20.57 -45.35
CA GLU A 342 -21.61 -20.18 -45.93
C GLU A 342 -21.93 -21.15 -47.03
N PRO A 343 -23.11 -21.79 -47.03
CA PRO A 343 -23.49 -22.64 -48.16
C PRO A 343 -23.43 -21.75 -49.41
N PRO A 344 -22.86 -22.26 -50.52
CA PRO A 344 -22.76 -21.48 -51.73
C PRO A 344 -24.16 -20.96 -52.08
N LEU A 345 -24.27 -19.65 -52.29
CA LEU A 345 -25.48 -19.02 -52.83
C LEU A 345 -25.80 -19.73 -54.11
N ILE A 346 -26.88 -20.52 -54.11
CA ILE A 346 -27.45 -21.07 -55.30
C ILE A 346 -27.98 -19.87 -56.08
N GLU A 347 -27.25 -19.50 -57.12
CA GLU A 347 -27.64 -18.50 -58.09
C GLU A 347 -28.86 -19.11 -58.82
N GLU A 348 -30.07 -18.74 -58.41
CA GLU A 348 -31.30 -19.01 -59.13
C GLU A 348 -31.17 -18.35 -60.49
N ALA A 349 -30.81 -19.15 -61.50
CA ALA A 349 -30.86 -18.76 -62.88
C ALA A 349 -32.33 -18.44 -63.23
N THR A 350 -32.66 -17.16 -63.25
CA THR A 350 -33.89 -16.64 -63.81
C THR A 350 -33.84 -16.94 -65.36
N GLN A 351 -34.45 -17.99 -65.76
CA GLN A 351 -34.79 -18.20 -67.19
C GLN A 351 -35.87 -17.20 -67.60
N ASP A 352 -35.43 -16.11 -68.20
CA ASP A 352 -36.28 -15.33 -69.07
C ASP A 352 -36.76 -16.18 -70.26
N GLN A 353 -37.95 -16.66 -70.15
CA GLN A 353 -38.71 -17.05 -71.36
C GLN A 353 -39.37 -15.80 -71.94
N GLN A 354 -38.72 -15.23 -72.92
CA GLN A 354 -39.39 -14.48 -73.99
C GLN A 354 -40.27 -15.43 -74.80
N GLU A 355 -41.55 -15.30 -74.76
CA GLU A 355 -42.48 -15.61 -75.84
C GLU A 355 -43.32 -14.36 -76.09
N GLU A 356 -42.99 -13.73 -77.19
CA GLU A 356 -43.75 -13.54 -78.46
C GLU A 356 -45.26 -13.37 -78.28
N LYS A 357 -45.75 -12.13 -78.35
CA LYS A 357 -46.69 -11.69 -79.43
C LYS A 357 -46.88 -10.18 -79.35
#